data_d577dda8f6b93458313a3897348d81cf
#
_entry.id   d577dda8f6b93458313a3897348d81cf
#
_cell.length_a   1.000
_cell.length_b   1.000
_cell.length_c   1.000
_cell.angle_alpha   90.00
_cell.angle_beta   90.00
_cell.angle_gamma   90.00
#
_symmetry.space_group_name_H-M   'P 1'
#
loop_
_entity.id
_entity.type
_entity.pdbx_description
1 polymer ?
#
loop_
_entity_poly.entity_id
_entity_poly.type
_entity_poly.pdbx_seq_one_letter_code
_entity_poly.pdbx_strand_id
1 'polypeptide(L)'
;MKETINRNYLEIKSIDTLTESNSPEISHSIDLLDPSDFQINKFFYKNIGKKHRWTDRLIWSDSDWIKYVSNSRQETYVFKVENDLAGYFELIVHDDLNEIEIAYFGLLEEYHNKKLGGYLLSTAIKRSFLKEKIKRVWVHTCTLDHKNALKNYLARGMKIYKKETVII
;
A
#
# COMPACT_ATOMS: atom_id res chain seq x y z
N MET A 1 21.56 15.96 10.15
CA MET A 1 22.25 14.69 10.44
C MET A 1 21.82 13.66 9.39
N LYS A 2 22.77 13.01 8.75
CA LYS A 2 22.44 11.92 7.82
C LYS A 2 22.00 10.71 8.62
N GLU A 3 20.85 10.16 8.30
CA GLU A 3 20.30 8.97 8.97
C GLU A 3 20.37 7.79 8.01
N THR A 4 20.77 6.66 8.55
CA THR A 4 20.82 5.40 7.79
C THR A 4 19.56 4.60 8.05
N ILE A 5 18.84 4.27 6.99
CA ILE A 5 17.66 3.43 7.07
C ILE A 5 17.87 2.13 6.29
N ASN A 6 17.26 1.05 6.77
CA ASN A 6 17.26 -0.22 6.08
C ASN A 6 15.91 -0.40 5.36
N ARG A 7 15.98 -0.76 4.09
CA ARG A 7 14.82 -1.00 3.24
C ARG A 7 14.79 -2.46 2.82
N ASN A 8 13.65 -3.09 2.99
CA ASN A 8 13.39 -4.44 2.52
C ASN A 8 12.41 -4.39 1.35
N TYR A 9 12.72 -5.16 0.31
CA TYR A 9 11.83 -5.39 -0.83
C TYR A 9 11.25 -6.79 -0.70
N LEU A 10 9.92 -6.90 -0.75
CA LEU A 10 9.22 -8.17 -0.61
C LEU A 10 8.37 -8.43 -1.84
N GLU A 11 8.17 -9.71 -2.15
CA GLU A 11 7.37 -10.14 -3.28
C GLU A 11 6.50 -11.34 -2.95
N ILE A 12 5.43 -11.49 -3.72
CA ILE A 12 4.62 -12.70 -3.80
C ILE A 12 4.36 -12.99 -5.27
N LYS A 13 4.58 -14.25 -5.70
CA LYS A 13 4.56 -14.64 -7.11
C LYS A 13 3.32 -15.43 -7.51
N SER A 14 2.49 -15.81 -6.57
CA SER A 14 1.25 -16.55 -6.82
C SER A 14 0.21 -16.26 -5.75
N ILE A 15 -1.04 -16.12 -6.18
CA ILE A 15 -2.16 -16.02 -5.25
C ILE A 15 -2.29 -17.27 -4.36
N ASP A 16 -1.82 -18.42 -4.85
CA ASP A 16 -1.88 -19.69 -4.11
C ASP A 16 -1.00 -19.69 -2.86
N THR A 17 -0.01 -18.81 -2.80
CA THR A 17 0.88 -18.68 -1.64
C THR A 17 0.45 -17.59 -0.66
N LEU A 18 -0.65 -16.91 -0.94
CA LEU A 18 -1.20 -15.90 -0.04
C LEU A 18 -1.77 -16.55 1.22
N THR A 19 -1.30 -16.12 2.39
CA THR A 19 -1.93 -16.40 3.67
C THR A 19 -2.92 -15.29 3.99
N GLU A 20 -4.17 -15.53 3.69
CA GLU A 20 -5.23 -14.55 3.80
C GLU A 20 -5.59 -14.25 5.25
N SER A 21 -5.81 -12.98 5.57
CA SER A 21 -6.35 -12.55 6.85
C SER A 21 -7.87 -12.54 6.79
N ASN A 22 -8.51 -12.84 7.91
CA ASN A 22 -9.97 -12.88 7.99
C ASN A 22 -10.60 -11.51 7.72
N SER A 23 -11.74 -11.52 7.06
CA SER A 23 -12.57 -10.33 6.89
C SER A 23 -13.10 -9.87 8.26
N PRO A 24 -13.07 -8.55 8.55
CA PRO A 24 -13.65 -8.04 9.79
C PRO A 24 -15.16 -8.21 9.80
N GLU A 25 -15.73 -8.42 10.98
CA GLU A 25 -17.18 -8.55 11.16
C GLU A 25 -17.91 -7.19 11.06
N ILE A 26 -17.21 -6.12 11.35
CA ILE A 26 -17.73 -4.75 11.26
C ILE A 26 -18.07 -4.40 9.81
N SER A 27 -19.10 -3.59 9.61
CA SER A 27 -19.47 -3.08 8.28
C SER A 27 -18.29 -2.32 7.65
N HIS A 28 -17.90 -2.72 6.45
CA HIS A 28 -16.73 -2.15 5.77
C HIS A 28 -16.84 -2.32 4.26
N SER A 29 -15.99 -1.58 3.54
CA SER A 29 -15.83 -1.71 2.10
C SER A 29 -14.40 -1.39 1.69
N ILE A 30 -13.94 -2.02 0.61
CA ILE A 30 -12.70 -1.67 -0.08
C ILE A 30 -13.04 -1.51 -1.55
N ASP A 31 -13.04 -0.29 -2.05
CA ASP A 31 -13.48 0.03 -3.40
C ASP A 31 -12.44 0.83 -4.17
N LEU A 32 -12.40 0.58 -5.47
CA LEU A 32 -11.63 1.41 -6.40
C LEU A 32 -12.17 2.83 -6.37
N LEU A 33 -11.28 3.80 -6.21
CA LEU A 33 -11.61 5.22 -6.27
C LEU A 33 -11.74 5.65 -7.74
N ASP A 34 -12.98 5.62 -8.23
CA ASP A 34 -13.31 5.97 -9.62
C ASP A 34 -14.58 6.84 -9.64
N PRO A 35 -14.53 8.07 -10.17
CA PRO A 35 -13.35 8.73 -10.74
C PRO A 35 -12.27 9.01 -9.69
N SER A 36 -11.03 9.16 -10.18
CA SER A 36 -9.90 9.48 -9.28
C SER A 36 -10.12 10.84 -8.60
N ASP A 37 -9.73 10.91 -7.34
CA ASP A 37 -9.77 12.12 -6.52
C ASP A 37 -8.45 12.26 -5.76
N PHE A 38 -7.55 13.07 -6.26
CA PHE A 38 -6.22 13.23 -5.66
C PHE A 38 -6.27 13.75 -4.23
N GLN A 39 -7.31 14.43 -3.82
CA GLN A 39 -7.43 14.95 -2.46
C GLN A 39 -7.53 13.80 -1.44
N ILE A 40 -8.14 12.69 -1.81
CA ILE A 40 -8.20 11.49 -0.98
C ILE A 40 -6.80 10.89 -0.82
N ASN A 41 -6.04 10.74 -1.92
CA ASN A 41 -4.65 10.27 -1.88
C ASN A 41 -3.78 11.16 -0.99
N LYS A 42 -3.89 12.46 -1.18
CA LYS A 42 -3.14 13.47 -0.42
C LYS A 42 -3.50 13.43 1.06
N PHE A 43 -4.77 13.25 1.39
CA PHE A 43 -5.24 13.11 2.77
C PHE A 43 -4.58 11.90 3.46
N PHE A 44 -4.65 10.72 2.84
CA PHE A 44 -4.04 9.53 3.41
C PHE A 44 -2.52 9.63 3.50
N TYR A 45 -1.88 10.13 2.44
CA TYR A 45 -0.43 10.33 2.43
C TYR A 45 0.03 11.18 3.62
N LYS A 46 -0.62 12.30 3.84
CA LYS A 46 -0.27 13.20 4.95
C LYS A 46 -0.58 12.60 6.31
N ASN A 47 -1.77 12.03 6.50
CA ASN A 47 -2.23 11.59 7.81
C ASN A 47 -1.63 10.26 8.26
N ILE A 48 -1.33 9.36 7.33
CA ILE A 48 -0.62 8.11 7.64
C ILE A 48 0.89 8.37 7.68
N GLY A 49 1.41 9.09 6.69
CA GLY A 49 2.84 9.23 6.45
C GLY A 49 3.58 10.14 7.43
N LYS A 50 2.88 11.04 8.14
CA LYS A 50 3.55 12.02 9.01
C LYS A 50 4.40 11.38 10.12
N LYS A 51 4.03 10.20 10.61
CA LYS A 51 4.78 9.44 11.62
C LYS A 51 5.85 8.55 11.02
N HIS A 52 5.86 8.36 9.71
CA HIS A 52 6.74 7.44 9.01
C HIS A 52 7.68 8.14 8.04
N ARG A 53 7.75 9.47 8.12
CA ARG A 53 8.57 10.31 7.25
C ARG A 53 8.31 10.10 5.76
N TRP A 54 7.06 9.98 5.39
CA TRP A 54 6.66 10.04 3.99
C TRP A 54 6.76 11.50 3.52
N THR A 55 7.86 11.83 2.90
CA THR A 55 8.20 13.23 2.56
C THR A 55 8.26 13.49 1.06
N ASP A 56 8.42 12.46 0.24
CA ASP A 56 8.69 12.60 -1.19
C ASP A 56 7.63 13.40 -1.93
N ARG A 57 6.37 13.26 -1.55
CA ARG A 57 5.24 13.92 -2.20
C ARG A 57 4.77 15.20 -1.50
N LEU A 58 5.39 15.60 -0.41
CA LEU A 58 5.00 16.83 0.31
C LEU A 58 5.22 18.08 -0.55
N ILE A 59 6.15 18.03 -1.48
CA ILE A 59 6.46 19.11 -2.42
C ILE A 59 5.58 19.09 -3.67
N TRP A 60 4.76 18.07 -3.85
CA TRP A 60 3.90 17.96 -5.03
C TRP A 60 2.86 19.07 -5.09
N SER A 61 2.74 19.69 -6.27
CA SER A 61 1.64 20.59 -6.58
C SER A 61 0.36 19.77 -6.82
N ASP A 62 -0.79 20.45 -6.86
CA ASP A 62 -2.04 19.79 -7.24
C ASP A 62 -1.95 19.17 -8.63
N SER A 63 -1.24 19.83 -9.56
CA SER A 63 -1.00 19.31 -10.90
C SER A 63 -0.22 17.98 -10.87
N ASP A 64 0.80 17.88 -10.01
CA ASP A 64 1.57 16.65 -9.86
C ASP A 64 0.69 15.50 -9.33
N TRP A 65 -0.14 15.78 -8.33
CA TRP A 65 -1.09 14.81 -7.80
C TRP A 65 -2.11 14.36 -8.85
N ILE A 66 -2.69 15.29 -9.60
CA ILE A 66 -3.66 14.99 -10.66
C ILE A 66 -3.02 14.11 -11.73
N LYS A 67 -1.82 14.46 -12.17
CA LYS A 67 -1.07 13.67 -13.15
C LYS A 67 -0.83 12.25 -12.68
N TYR A 68 -0.47 12.08 -11.41
CA TYR A 68 -0.22 10.77 -10.82
C TYR A 68 -1.48 9.91 -10.78
N VAL A 69 -2.58 10.41 -10.21
CA VAL A 69 -3.81 9.62 -10.03
C VAL A 69 -4.60 9.42 -11.33
N SER A 70 -4.39 10.27 -12.32
CA SER A 70 -5.04 10.11 -13.65
C SER A 70 -4.29 9.17 -14.58
N ASN A 71 -3.11 8.71 -14.19
CA ASN A 71 -2.38 7.72 -14.97
C ASN A 71 -3.14 6.40 -14.99
N SER A 72 -3.37 5.84 -16.18
CA SER A 72 -4.13 4.60 -16.35
C SER A 72 -3.50 3.36 -15.69
N ARG A 73 -2.22 3.43 -15.34
CA ARG A 73 -1.49 2.37 -14.65
C ARG A 73 -1.52 2.50 -13.13
N GLN A 74 -2.10 3.57 -12.61
CA GLN A 74 -2.25 3.80 -11.17
C GLN A 74 -3.69 3.53 -10.77
N GLU A 75 -3.89 2.83 -9.67
CA GLU A 75 -5.19 2.62 -9.06
C GLU A 75 -5.11 2.90 -7.57
N THR A 76 -6.13 3.57 -7.05
CA THR A 76 -6.28 3.83 -5.61
C THR A 76 -7.51 3.09 -5.11
N TYR A 77 -7.35 2.34 -4.02
CA TYR A 77 -8.44 1.66 -3.33
C TYR A 77 -8.61 2.26 -1.95
N VAL A 78 -9.85 2.57 -1.60
CA VAL A 78 -10.20 3.20 -0.33
C VAL A 78 -10.91 2.20 0.56
N PHE A 79 -10.40 2.05 1.76
CA PHE A 79 -10.98 1.22 2.82
C PHE A 79 -11.81 2.10 3.74
N LYS A 80 -13.09 1.76 3.88
CA LYS A 80 -14.01 2.42 4.79
C LYS A 80 -14.50 1.43 5.84
N VAL A 81 -14.62 1.90 7.06
CA VAL A 81 -15.22 1.18 8.18
C VAL A 81 -16.40 2.00 8.66
N GLU A 82 -17.60 1.42 8.63
CA GLU A 82 -18.86 2.12 8.97
C GLU A 82 -19.01 3.44 8.19
N ASN A 83 -18.65 3.42 6.92
CA ASN A 83 -18.66 4.56 5.99
C ASN A 83 -17.62 5.66 6.26
N ASP A 84 -16.76 5.51 7.27
CA ASP A 84 -15.68 6.44 7.53
C ASP A 84 -14.39 5.98 6.86
N LEU A 85 -13.57 6.94 6.41
CA LEU A 85 -12.26 6.65 5.84
C LEU A 85 -11.37 5.97 6.88
N ALA A 86 -10.85 4.81 6.57
CA ALA A 86 -10.02 4.03 7.49
C ALA A 86 -8.60 3.79 6.98
N GLY A 87 -8.45 3.61 5.68
CA GLY A 87 -7.16 3.33 5.08
C GLY A 87 -7.23 3.27 3.58
N TYR A 88 -6.10 2.92 2.95
CA TYR A 88 -6.02 2.86 1.50
C TYR A 88 -4.84 2.03 1.04
N PHE A 89 -4.81 1.74 -0.24
CA PHE A 89 -3.60 1.35 -0.92
C PHE A 89 -3.61 1.87 -2.36
N GLU A 90 -2.41 2.06 -2.88
CA GLU A 90 -2.19 2.46 -4.27
C GLU A 90 -1.43 1.36 -4.99
N LEU A 91 -1.93 0.97 -6.16
CA LEU A 91 -1.28 -0.02 -7.02
C LEU A 91 -0.74 0.67 -8.27
N ILE A 92 0.46 0.29 -8.69
CA ILE A 92 1.04 0.71 -9.97
C ILE A 92 1.31 -0.53 -10.80
N VAL A 93 0.77 -0.56 -12.00
CA VAL A 93 0.95 -1.64 -12.95
C VAL A 93 2.21 -1.38 -13.79
N HIS A 94 3.16 -2.30 -13.75
CA HIS A 94 4.35 -2.30 -14.60
C HIS A 94 4.12 -3.30 -15.74
N ASP A 95 3.47 -2.85 -16.81
CA ASP A 95 3.02 -3.69 -17.92
C ASP A 95 4.16 -4.46 -18.61
N ASP A 96 5.30 -3.82 -18.78
CA ASP A 96 6.48 -4.40 -19.42
C ASP A 96 7.06 -5.60 -18.65
N LEU A 97 6.83 -5.65 -17.34
CA LEU A 97 7.33 -6.71 -16.45
C LEU A 97 6.22 -7.67 -15.98
N ASN A 98 4.96 -7.38 -16.29
CA ASN A 98 3.78 -8.09 -15.75
C ASN A 98 3.79 -8.13 -14.22
N GLU A 99 4.09 -6.99 -13.61
CA GLU A 99 4.19 -6.83 -12.16
C GLU A 99 3.28 -5.72 -11.66
N ILE A 100 2.91 -5.82 -10.39
CA ILE A 100 2.22 -4.75 -9.68
C ILE A 100 3.03 -4.38 -8.45
N GLU A 101 3.24 -3.09 -8.29
CA GLU A 101 3.82 -2.48 -7.10
C GLU A 101 2.70 -1.99 -6.19
N ILE A 102 2.76 -2.39 -4.91
CA ILE A 102 1.97 -1.72 -3.86
C ILE A 102 2.78 -0.48 -3.47
N ALA A 103 2.41 0.66 -4.06
CA ALA A 103 3.20 1.89 -3.95
C ALA A 103 3.05 2.54 -2.58
N TYR A 104 1.83 2.60 -2.07
CA TYR A 104 1.50 3.09 -0.72
C TYR A 104 0.40 2.23 -0.13
N PHE A 105 0.47 2.08 1.18
CA PHE A 105 -0.43 1.21 1.91
C PHE A 105 -0.46 1.65 3.38
N GLY A 106 -1.63 1.75 3.96
CA GLY A 106 -1.73 2.03 5.38
C GLY A 106 -3.14 2.27 5.89
N LEU A 107 -3.20 2.35 7.22
CA LEU A 107 -4.41 2.66 7.98
C LEU A 107 -4.20 3.95 8.74
N LEU A 108 -5.27 4.72 8.90
CA LEU A 108 -5.31 5.82 9.85
C LEU A 108 -5.09 5.27 11.26
N GLU A 109 -4.51 6.07 12.14
CA GLU A 109 -4.10 5.64 13.48
C GLU A 109 -5.26 5.07 14.32
N GLU A 110 -6.45 5.62 14.17
CA GLU A 110 -7.65 5.17 14.90
C GLU A 110 -8.03 3.72 14.58
N TYR A 111 -7.53 3.19 13.47
CA TYR A 111 -7.82 1.82 13.02
C TYR A 111 -6.67 0.85 13.25
N HIS A 112 -5.60 1.29 13.91
CA HIS A 112 -4.50 0.40 14.29
C HIS A 112 -4.93 -0.55 15.42
N ASN A 113 -4.24 -1.69 15.52
CA ASN A 113 -4.45 -2.72 16.56
C ASN A 113 -5.85 -3.35 16.57
N LYS A 114 -6.53 -3.34 15.42
CA LYS A 114 -7.87 -3.92 15.24
C LYS A 114 -7.88 -5.07 14.22
N LYS A 115 -6.71 -5.60 13.89
CA LYS A 115 -6.54 -6.70 12.93
C LYS A 115 -7.00 -6.35 11.51
N LEU A 116 -7.05 -5.07 11.16
CA LEU A 116 -7.51 -4.60 9.86
C LEU A 116 -6.40 -4.57 8.81
N GLY A 117 -5.15 -4.39 9.23
CA GLY A 117 -4.01 -4.28 8.31
C GLY A 117 -3.77 -5.55 7.50
N GLY A 118 -3.92 -6.70 8.11
CA GLY A 118 -3.80 -7.98 7.41
C GLY A 118 -4.88 -8.18 6.36
N TYR A 119 -6.10 -7.82 6.67
CA TYR A 119 -7.22 -7.88 5.74
C TYR A 119 -7.03 -6.91 4.56
N LEU A 120 -6.62 -5.67 4.83
CA LEU A 120 -6.36 -4.68 3.79
C LEU A 120 -5.25 -5.15 2.85
N LEU A 121 -4.16 -5.70 3.40
CA LEU A 121 -3.05 -6.23 2.59
C LEU A 121 -3.47 -7.46 1.78
N SER A 122 -4.22 -8.39 2.37
CA SER A 122 -4.78 -9.53 1.64
C SER A 122 -5.59 -9.06 0.44
N THR A 123 -6.42 -8.05 0.62
CA THR A 123 -7.23 -7.47 -0.45
C THR A 123 -6.37 -6.84 -1.54
N ALA A 124 -5.33 -6.09 -1.17
CA ALA A 124 -4.40 -5.48 -2.13
C ALA A 124 -3.73 -6.54 -3.01
N ILE A 125 -3.27 -7.63 -2.41
CA ILE A 125 -2.64 -8.75 -3.14
C ILE A 125 -3.67 -9.44 -4.05
N LYS A 126 -4.87 -9.73 -3.55
CA LYS A 126 -5.94 -10.37 -4.34
C LYS A 126 -6.35 -9.52 -5.53
N ARG A 127 -6.57 -8.22 -5.32
CA ARG A 127 -6.91 -7.28 -6.40
C ARG A 127 -5.82 -7.22 -7.47
N SER A 128 -4.57 -7.27 -7.05
CA SER A 128 -3.43 -7.26 -7.97
C SER A 128 -3.44 -8.49 -8.89
N PHE A 129 -3.64 -9.67 -8.34
CA PHE A 129 -3.65 -10.91 -9.14
C PHE A 129 -4.93 -11.11 -9.97
N LEU A 130 -5.99 -10.33 -9.76
CA LEU A 130 -7.15 -10.32 -10.65
C LEU A 130 -6.84 -9.75 -12.02
N LYS A 131 -5.78 -8.97 -12.15
CA LYS A 131 -5.35 -8.43 -13.44
C LYS A 131 -4.68 -9.51 -14.25
N GLU A 132 -4.92 -9.48 -15.58
CA GLU A 132 -4.35 -10.47 -16.49
C GLU A 132 -2.81 -10.43 -16.49
N LYS A 133 -2.20 -11.59 -16.59
CA LYS A 133 -0.77 -11.81 -16.81
C LYS A 133 0.15 -11.36 -15.66
N ILE A 134 -0.38 -11.02 -14.49
CA ILE A 134 0.47 -10.61 -13.38
C ILE A 134 1.25 -11.80 -12.84
N LYS A 135 2.57 -11.67 -12.81
CA LYS A 135 3.50 -12.69 -12.34
C LYS A 135 4.06 -12.41 -10.95
N ARG A 136 3.99 -11.16 -10.51
CA ARG A 136 4.61 -10.74 -9.25
C ARG A 136 3.92 -9.49 -8.71
N VAL A 137 3.67 -9.50 -7.41
CA VAL A 137 3.27 -8.31 -6.64
C VAL A 137 4.39 -8.03 -5.66
N TRP A 138 4.84 -6.78 -5.60
CA TRP A 138 5.95 -6.41 -4.73
C TRP A 138 5.68 -5.12 -3.98
N VAL A 139 6.42 -4.94 -2.89
CA VAL A 139 6.36 -3.77 -2.01
C VAL A 139 7.73 -3.55 -1.39
N HIS A 140 8.06 -2.33 -1.02
CA HIS A 140 9.19 -2.09 -0.14
C HIS A 140 8.74 -1.43 1.16
N THR A 141 9.44 -1.73 2.23
CA THR A 141 9.25 -1.12 3.54
C THR A 141 10.61 -0.80 4.14
N CYS A 142 10.65 0.14 5.05
CA CYS A 142 11.89 0.55 5.71
C CYS A 142 11.70 0.66 7.22
N THR A 143 12.80 0.89 7.93
CA THR A 143 12.82 1.00 9.40
C THR A 143 11.99 2.17 9.94
N LEU A 144 11.58 3.11 9.09
CA LEU A 144 10.72 4.24 9.48
C LEU A 144 9.22 3.93 9.39
N ASP A 145 8.86 2.83 8.71
CA ASP A 145 7.47 2.42 8.60
C ASP A 145 6.91 1.93 9.95
N HIS A 146 5.60 1.73 10.00
CA HIS A 146 4.96 1.18 11.18
C HIS A 146 5.66 -0.11 11.61
N LYS A 147 5.88 -0.27 12.93
CA LYS A 147 6.60 -1.43 13.51
C LYS A 147 6.07 -2.79 13.06
N ASN A 148 4.79 -2.88 12.70
CA ASN A 148 4.15 -4.11 12.25
C ASN A 148 4.13 -4.27 10.72
N ALA A 149 4.65 -3.32 9.95
CA ALA A 149 4.57 -3.36 8.48
C ALA A 149 5.27 -4.61 7.92
N LEU A 150 6.54 -4.78 8.21
CA LEU A 150 7.30 -5.96 7.74
C LEU A 150 6.65 -7.28 8.19
N LYS A 151 6.24 -7.34 9.45
CA LYS A 151 5.59 -8.53 10.02
C LYS A 151 4.30 -8.87 9.26
N ASN A 152 3.51 -7.86 8.89
CA ASN A 152 2.28 -8.05 8.14
C ASN A 152 2.56 -8.61 6.74
N TYR A 153 3.55 -8.05 6.02
CA TYR A 153 3.94 -8.55 4.69
C TYR A 153 4.37 -10.01 4.75
N LEU A 154 5.22 -10.35 5.70
CA LEU A 154 5.68 -11.74 5.89
C LEU A 154 4.53 -12.68 6.26
N ALA A 155 3.62 -12.23 7.13
CA ALA A 155 2.47 -13.03 7.54
C ALA A 155 1.50 -13.31 6.38
N ARG A 156 1.43 -12.45 5.37
CA ARG A 156 0.60 -12.69 4.17
C ARG A 156 1.29 -13.61 3.15
N GLY A 157 2.53 -13.99 3.37
CA GLY A 157 3.25 -14.91 2.48
C GLY A 157 4.23 -14.22 1.54
N MET A 158 4.43 -12.91 1.68
CA MET A 158 5.47 -12.22 0.93
C MET A 158 6.86 -12.59 1.44
N LYS A 159 7.84 -12.61 0.54
CA LYS A 159 9.23 -12.97 0.86
C LYS A 159 10.16 -11.83 0.52
N ILE A 160 11.14 -11.58 1.39
CA ILE A 160 12.19 -10.59 1.13
C ILE A 160 13.07 -11.13 0.00
N TYR A 161 13.23 -10.34 -1.07
CA TYR A 161 14.10 -10.67 -2.18
C TYR A 161 15.26 -9.69 -2.36
N LYS A 162 15.21 -8.54 -1.71
CA LYS A 162 16.28 -7.53 -1.77
C LYS A 162 16.30 -6.73 -0.47
N LYS A 163 17.51 -6.42 -0.02
CA LYS A 163 17.76 -5.51 1.12
C LYS A 163 18.67 -4.39 0.66
N GLU A 164 18.41 -3.20 1.16
CA GLU A 164 19.14 -2.00 0.76
C GLU A 164 19.34 -1.09 1.98
N THR A 165 20.49 -0.49 2.08
CA THR A 165 20.77 0.53 3.07
C THR A 165 20.76 1.89 2.38
N VAL A 166 19.91 2.79 2.84
CA VAL A 166 19.71 4.11 2.26
C VAL A 166 20.11 5.17 3.29
N ILE A 167 20.81 6.20 2.81
CA ILE A 167 21.19 7.37 3.63
C ILE A 167 20.25 8.51 3.24
N ILE A 168 19.55 9.06 4.23
CA ILE A 168 18.61 10.17 4.06
C ILE A 168 19.01 11.39 4.89
#